data_d248e97b3f1cae691c236f25e835557c
#
_entry.id   d248e97b3f1cae691c236f25e835557c
#
_cell.length_a   1.000
_cell.length_b   1.000
_cell.length_c   1.000
_cell.angle_alpha   90.00
_cell.angle_beta   90.00
_cell.angle_gamma   90.00
#
_symmetry.space_group_name_H-M   'P 1'
#
loop_
_entity.id
_entity.type
_entity.pdbx_description
1 polymer ?
#
loop_
_entity_poly.entity_id
_entity_poly.type
_entity_poly.pdbx_seq_one_letter_code
_entity_poly.pdbx_strand_id
1 'polypeptide(L)'
;MSEKSVLEKLQETNRDAEIWWDSSPLVFKNWAKNVVDRAPAEKKEVWKRQLGRLFDPENPGATQFKGVTTNPPLSLAAVKDNPGFWGDYIKNLIRENPGKGVEDVFWMAYKEIVKRGAQLFMPV
;
A
#
# COMPACT_ATOMS: atom_id res chain seq x y z
N MET A 1 -11.30 16.08 19.67
CA MET A 1 -9.95 15.74 19.17
C MET A 1 -9.82 14.25 18.91
N SER A 2 -9.13 13.89 17.84
CA SER A 2 -8.84 12.49 17.56
C SER A 2 -7.78 11.97 18.53
N GLU A 3 -7.99 10.78 19.06
CA GLU A 3 -6.99 10.08 19.85
C GLU A 3 -5.75 9.77 19.01
N LYS A 4 -4.57 10.02 19.53
CA LYS A 4 -3.30 9.71 18.84
C LYS A 4 -3.02 8.22 18.88
N SER A 5 -2.55 7.70 17.75
CA SER A 5 -2.09 6.31 17.68
C SER A 5 -0.76 6.12 18.42
N VAL A 6 -0.40 4.87 18.69
CA VAL A 6 0.90 4.52 19.29
C VAL A 6 2.05 5.01 18.41
N LEU A 7 1.92 4.91 17.07
CA LEU A 7 2.95 5.38 16.14
C LEU A 7 3.10 6.90 16.16
N GLU A 8 2.01 7.64 16.30
CA GLU A 8 2.05 9.09 16.45
C GLU A 8 2.75 9.50 17.74
N LYS A 9 2.46 8.81 18.84
CA LYS A 9 3.12 9.05 20.14
C LYS A 9 4.62 8.72 20.06
N LEU A 10 4.97 7.63 19.40
CA LEU A 10 6.38 7.26 19.19
C LEU A 10 7.13 8.34 18.41
N GLN A 11 6.53 8.87 17.36
CA GLN A 11 7.13 9.91 16.53
C GLN A 11 7.31 11.22 17.30
N GLU A 12 6.41 11.53 18.23
CA GLU A 12 6.54 12.71 19.11
C GLU A 12 7.72 12.59 20.08
N THR A 13 8.02 11.37 20.56
CA THR A 13 9.17 11.14 21.44
C THR A 13 10.50 11.19 20.71
N ASN A 14 10.50 10.92 19.40
CA ASN A 14 11.69 11.00 18.56
C ASN A 14 11.31 11.57 17.19
N ARG A 15 11.44 12.89 17.05
CA ARG A 15 11.06 13.63 15.84
C ARG A 15 11.91 13.31 14.62
N ASP A 16 13.11 12.78 14.82
CA ASP A 16 14.01 12.38 13.74
C ASP A 16 13.72 10.98 13.22
N ALA A 17 12.87 10.20 13.91
CA ALA A 17 12.48 8.89 13.46
C ALA A 17 11.46 8.97 12.33
N GLU A 18 11.66 8.16 11.31
CA GLU A 18 10.73 7.99 10.22
C GLU A 18 10.02 6.65 10.35
N ILE A 19 8.72 6.64 10.05
CA ILE A 19 7.92 5.42 10.02
C ILE A 19 7.76 5.01 8.56
N TRP A 20 8.23 3.82 8.25
CA TRP A 20 8.16 3.23 6.91
C TRP A 20 7.27 2.00 6.95
N TRP A 21 6.56 1.76 5.86
CA TRP A 21 5.68 0.61 5.72
C TRP A 21 6.28 -0.44 4.81
N ASP A 22 6.29 -1.68 5.27
CA ASP A 22 6.78 -2.82 4.48
C ASP A 22 5.61 -3.57 3.87
N SER A 23 5.20 -3.15 2.67
CA SER A 23 4.09 -3.74 1.92
C SER A 23 4.04 -3.15 0.51
N SER A 24 3.01 -3.50 -0.26
CA SER A 24 2.68 -2.78 -1.49
C SER A 24 1.71 -1.63 -1.16
N PRO A 25 2.03 -0.38 -1.53
CA PRO A 25 1.11 0.73 -1.32
C PRO A 25 -0.28 0.54 -1.93
N LEU A 26 -0.37 -0.27 -2.99
CA LEU A 26 -1.63 -0.53 -3.69
C LEU A 26 -2.67 -1.26 -2.84
N VAL A 27 -2.24 -1.95 -1.79
CA VAL A 27 -3.17 -2.70 -0.91
C VAL A 27 -3.62 -1.91 0.31
N PHE A 28 -3.07 -0.71 0.55
CA PHE A 28 -3.32 0.03 1.78
C PHE A 28 -4.80 0.28 2.03
N LYS A 29 -5.51 0.76 1.04
CA LYS A 29 -6.93 1.15 1.17
C LYS A 29 -7.80 -0.01 1.64
N ASN A 30 -7.67 -1.17 1.01
CA ASN A 30 -8.45 -2.35 1.38
C ASN A 30 -7.96 -2.98 2.68
N TRP A 31 -6.65 -2.97 2.92
CA TRP A 31 -6.08 -3.42 4.17
C TRP A 31 -6.60 -2.59 5.35
N ALA A 32 -6.57 -1.27 5.24
CA ALA A 32 -7.06 -0.37 6.28
C ALA A 32 -8.56 -0.56 6.54
N LYS A 33 -9.34 -0.71 5.46
CA LYS A 33 -10.77 -1.00 5.58
C LYS A 33 -11.01 -2.31 6.35
N ASN A 34 -10.27 -3.35 6.04
CA ASN A 34 -10.40 -4.64 6.73
C ASN A 34 -10.03 -4.54 8.20
N VAL A 35 -9.01 -3.75 8.55
CA VAL A 35 -8.64 -3.50 9.96
C VAL A 35 -9.80 -2.82 10.70
N VAL A 36 -10.40 -1.80 10.10
CA VAL A 36 -11.56 -1.10 10.71
C VAL A 36 -12.75 -2.03 10.85
N ASP A 37 -13.05 -2.83 9.83
CA ASP A 37 -14.19 -3.76 9.85
C ASP A 37 -14.08 -4.79 10.97
N ARG A 38 -12.86 -5.17 11.35
CA ARG A 38 -12.58 -6.13 12.43
C ARG A 38 -12.44 -5.47 13.81
N ALA A 39 -12.44 -4.16 13.87
CA ALA A 39 -12.31 -3.44 15.13
C ALA A 39 -13.56 -3.61 16.01
N PRO A 40 -13.40 -3.55 17.36
CA PRO A 40 -14.55 -3.43 18.24
C PRO A 40 -15.42 -2.22 17.84
N ALA A 41 -16.72 -2.33 17.99
CA ALA A 41 -17.66 -1.30 17.53
C ALA A 41 -17.31 0.09 18.08
N GLU A 42 -16.91 0.18 19.36
CA GLU A 42 -16.54 1.44 20.01
C GLU A 42 -15.19 2.00 19.56
N LYS A 43 -14.39 1.22 18.82
CA LYS A 43 -13.07 1.62 18.32
C LYS A 43 -13.05 1.96 16.83
N LYS A 44 -14.09 1.63 16.07
CA LYS A 44 -14.09 1.75 14.60
C LYS A 44 -13.78 3.16 14.14
N GLU A 45 -14.43 4.17 14.70
CA GLU A 45 -14.23 5.55 14.27
C GLU A 45 -12.83 6.07 14.63
N VAL A 46 -12.30 5.70 15.80
CA VAL A 46 -10.95 6.06 16.21
C VAL A 46 -9.92 5.43 15.27
N TRP A 47 -10.03 4.13 15.01
CA TRP A 47 -9.09 3.43 14.13
C TRP A 47 -9.16 3.92 12.69
N LYS A 48 -10.35 4.23 12.20
CA LYS A 48 -10.51 4.80 10.87
C LYS A 48 -9.75 6.12 10.73
N ARG A 49 -9.85 7.00 11.71
CA ARG A 49 -9.12 8.27 11.70
C ARG A 49 -7.61 8.08 11.84
N GLN A 50 -7.18 7.18 12.72
CA GLN A 50 -5.75 6.88 12.91
C GLN A 50 -5.12 6.29 11.65
N LEU A 51 -5.80 5.35 10.99
CA LEU A 51 -5.33 4.75 9.74
C LEU A 51 -5.31 5.77 8.60
N GLY A 52 -6.28 6.68 8.56
CA GLY A 52 -6.29 7.77 7.58
C GLY A 52 -5.11 8.72 7.73
N ARG A 53 -4.57 8.88 8.93
CA ARG A 53 -3.36 9.67 9.17
C ARG A 53 -2.07 8.93 8.89
N LEU A 54 -2.10 7.59 8.89
CA LEU A 54 -0.92 6.80 8.50
C LEU A 54 -0.55 7.02 7.05
N PHE A 55 -1.52 6.86 6.17
CA PHE A 55 -1.31 7.01 4.73
C PHE A 55 -2.63 7.31 4.03
N ASP A 56 -2.67 8.43 3.33
CA ASP A 56 -3.79 8.81 2.49
C ASP A 56 -3.24 9.12 1.09
N PRO A 57 -3.48 8.25 0.10
CA PRO A 57 -3.00 8.49 -1.26
C PRO A 57 -3.53 9.76 -1.90
N GLU A 58 -4.68 10.24 -1.44
CA GLU A 58 -5.30 11.47 -1.96
C GLU A 58 -4.76 12.73 -1.28
N ASN A 59 -4.09 12.58 -0.13
CA ASN A 59 -3.47 13.67 0.61
C ASN A 59 -2.09 13.28 1.15
N PRO A 60 -1.12 13.04 0.24
CA PRO A 60 0.19 12.51 0.62
C PRO A 60 0.98 13.41 1.56
N GLY A 61 0.75 14.73 1.48
CA GLY A 61 1.43 15.69 2.36
C GLY A 61 1.09 15.54 3.83
N ALA A 62 -0.05 14.96 4.18
CA ALA A 62 -0.49 14.74 5.56
C ALA A 62 -0.20 13.31 6.04
N THR A 63 0.50 12.51 5.25
CA THR A 63 0.78 11.11 5.53
C THR A 63 1.87 10.97 6.60
N GLN A 64 1.63 10.12 7.59
CA GLN A 64 2.60 9.80 8.64
C GLN A 64 3.73 8.90 8.11
N PHE A 65 3.43 7.94 7.23
CA PHE A 65 4.46 7.14 6.57
C PHE A 65 5.36 8.03 5.70
N LYS A 66 6.67 7.87 5.84
CA LYS A 66 7.67 8.62 5.07
C LYS A 66 8.33 7.79 3.99
N GLY A 67 8.07 6.51 3.94
CA GLY A 67 8.59 5.63 2.93
C GLY A 67 7.91 4.28 2.96
N VAL A 68 8.24 3.48 1.96
CA VAL A 68 7.70 2.13 1.81
C VAL A 68 8.79 1.21 1.28
N THR A 69 8.82 -0.02 1.78
CA THR A 69 9.64 -1.10 1.24
C THR A 69 8.73 -2.22 0.76
N THR A 70 9.12 -2.88 -0.31
CA THR A 70 8.36 -4.01 -0.86
C THR A 70 9.29 -5.07 -1.41
N ASN A 71 8.71 -6.22 -1.74
CA ASN A 71 9.40 -7.35 -2.35
C ASN A 71 8.38 -8.15 -3.18
N PRO A 72 8.81 -9.15 -3.98
CA PRO A 72 7.87 -9.92 -4.79
C PRO A 72 6.69 -10.54 -4.03
N PRO A 73 6.87 -11.21 -2.89
CA PRO A 73 5.74 -11.73 -2.12
C PRO A 73 4.76 -10.64 -1.65
N LEU A 74 5.24 -9.50 -1.19
CA LEU A 74 4.39 -8.39 -0.77
C LEU A 74 3.67 -7.75 -1.96
N SER A 75 4.34 -7.64 -3.10
CA SER A 75 3.72 -7.11 -4.33
C SER A 75 2.68 -8.06 -4.90
N LEU A 76 2.80 -9.38 -4.68
CA LEU A 76 1.77 -10.34 -5.06
C LEU A 76 0.43 -10.05 -4.37
N ALA A 77 0.47 -9.49 -3.17
CA ALA A 77 -0.75 -9.10 -2.46
C ALA A 77 -1.58 -8.08 -3.27
N ALA A 78 -0.95 -7.21 -4.05
CA ALA A 78 -1.66 -6.27 -4.93
C ALA A 78 -2.46 -7.01 -6.02
N VAL A 79 -1.90 -8.08 -6.57
CA VAL A 79 -2.60 -8.92 -7.56
C VAL A 79 -3.80 -9.61 -6.92
N LYS A 80 -3.63 -10.16 -5.74
CA LYS A 80 -4.70 -10.83 -4.99
C LYS A 80 -5.80 -9.87 -4.55
N ASP A 81 -5.43 -8.62 -4.30
CA ASP A 81 -6.36 -7.57 -3.88
C ASP A 81 -7.26 -7.10 -5.04
N ASN A 82 -6.74 -7.12 -6.25
CA ASN A 82 -7.48 -6.74 -7.46
C ASN A 82 -7.18 -7.71 -8.61
N PRO A 83 -7.65 -8.97 -8.49
CA PRO A 83 -7.30 -10.02 -9.46
C PRO A 83 -7.86 -9.77 -10.87
N GLY A 84 -9.01 -9.11 -10.98
CA GLY A 84 -9.59 -8.77 -12.29
C GLY A 84 -8.68 -7.84 -13.09
N PHE A 85 -8.29 -6.74 -12.48
CA PHE A 85 -7.41 -5.77 -13.14
C PHE A 85 -6.05 -6.38 -13.50
N TRP A 86 -5.38 -7.02 -12.54
CA TRP A 86 -4.04 -7.57 -12.77
C TRP A 86 -4.06 -8.81 -13.66
N GLY A 87 -5.13 -9.60 -13.59
CA GLY A 87 -5.32 -10.71 -14.51
C GLY A 87 -5.40 -10.24 -15.96
N ASP A 88 -6.17 -9.21 -16.24
CA ASP A 88 -6.29 -8.62 -17.58
C ASP A 88 -4.99 -7.97 -18.02
N TYR A 89 -4.31 -7.27 -17.12
CA TYR A 89 -3.01 -6.65 -17.40
C TYR A 89 -1.98 -7.71 -17.83
N ILE A 90 -1.88 -8.81 -17.08
CA ILE A 90 -0.94 -9.91 -17.39
C ILE A 90 -1.30 -10.60 -18.70
N LYS A 91 -2.59 -10.83 -18.96
CA LYS A 91 -3.03 -11.39 -20.25
C LYS A 91 -2.65 -10.52 -21.42
N ASN A 92 -2.77 -9.19 -21.26
CA ASN A 92 -2.35 -8.24 -22.28
C ASN A 92 -0.84 -8.25 -22.49
N LEU A 93 -0.04 -8.35 -21.42
CA LEU A 93 1.41 -8.48 -21.52
C LEU A 93 1.81 -9.73 -22.32
N ILE A 94 1.16 -10.86 -22.05
CA ILE A 94 1.42 -12.11 -22.77
C ILE A 94 1.08 -11.94 -24.25
N ARG A 95 -0.05 -11.33 -24.55
CA ARG A 95 -0.51 -11.11 -25.94
C ARG A 95 0.43 -10.18 -26.70
N GLU A 96 0.90 -9.12 -26.05
CA GLU A 96 1.77 -8.10 -26.67
C GLU A 96 3.24 -8.55 -26.77
N ASN A 97 3.62 -9.60 -26.05
CA ASN A 97 4.99 -10.10 -25.97
C ASN A 97 5.04 -11.61 -26.21
N PRO A 98 4.62 -12.09 -27.39
CA PRO A 98 4.46 -13.54 -27.63
C PRO A 98 5.77 -14.33 -27.57
N GLY A 99 6.91 -13.66 -27.72
CA GLY A 99 8.24 -14.31 -27.63
C GLY A 99 8.81 -14.36 -26.22
N LYS A 100 8.12 -13.81 -25.21
CA LYS A 100 8.60 -13.76 -23.83
C LYS A 100 8.15 -14.98 -23.04
N GLY A 101 9.05 -15.53 -22.21
CA GLY A 101 8.75 -16.61 -21.30
C GLY A 101 8.03 -16.11 -20.03
N VAL A 102 7.62 -17.08 -19.19
CA VAL A 102 6.91 -16.80 -17.93
C VAL A 102 7.70 -15.89 -17.01
N GLU A 103 9.01 -16.11 -16.89
CA GLU A 103 9.87 -15.30 -16.03
C GLU A 103 9.92 -13.84 -16.50
N ASP A 104 10.06 -13.61 -17.81
CA ASP A 104 10.07 -12.27 -18.37
C ASP A 104 8.76 -11.52 -18.09
N VAL A 105 7.64 -12.19 -18.30
CA VAL A 105 6.30 -11.63 -18.03
C VAL A 105 6.13 -11.33 -16.54
N PHE A 106 6.62 -12.22 -15.67
CA PHE A 106 6.62 -11.98 -14.23
C PHE A 106 7.34 -10.67 -13.87
N TRP A 107 8.55 -10.47 -14.40
CA TRP A 107 9.31 -9.26 -14.09
C TRP A 107 8.67 -7.99 -14.66
N MET A 108 8.05 -8.10 -15.85
CA MET A 108 7.31 -6.97 -16.44
C MET A 108 6.12 -6.57 -15.55
N ALA A 109 5.34 -7.54 -15.09
CA ALA A 109 4.20 -7.28 -14.20
C ALA A 109 4.66 -6.75 -12.84
N TYR A 110 5.70 -7.34 -12.27
CA TYR A 110 6.26 -6.91 -10.99
C TYR A 110 6.74 -5.45 -11.03
N LYS A 111 7.47 -5.08 -12.09
CA LYS A 111 7.92 -3.69 -12.29
C LYS A 111 6.75 -2.71 -12.32
N GLU A 112 5.66 -3.07 -12.98
CA GLU A 112 4.48 -2.20 -13.05
C GLU A 112 3.80 -2.06 -11.70
N ILE A 113 3.69 -3.13 -10.92
CA ILE A 113 3.14 -3.08 -9.56
C ILE A 113 3.98 -2.15 -8.68
N VAL A 114 5.30 -2.30 -8.71
CA VAL A 114 6.23 -1.47 -7.93
C VAL A 114 6.15 -0.01 -8.38
N LYS A 115 6.12 0.24 -9.69
CA LYS A 115 5.98 1.59 -10.25
C LYS A 115 4.71 2.28 -9.76
N ARG A 116 3.57 1.61 -9.85
CA ARG A 116 2.29 2.17 -9.40
C ARG A 116 2.26 2.43 -7.90
N GLY A 117 2.85 1.53 -7.11
CA GLY A 117 3.02 1.74 -5.68
C GLY A 117 3.91 2.94 -5.37
N ALA A 118 5.04 3.06 -6.06
CA ALA A 118 5.95 4.18 -5.90
C ALA A 118 5.29 5.52 -6.24
N GLN A 119 4.46 5.56 -7.27
CA GLN A 119 3.74 6.76 -7.68
C GLN A 119 2.84 7.32 -6.57
N LEU A 120 2.28 6.45 -5.72
CA LEU A 120 1.49 6.90 -4.57
C LEU A 120 2.34 7.58 -3.49
N PHE A 121 3.62 7.24 -3.40
CA PHE A 121 4.54 7.79 -2.41
C PHE A 121 5.41 8.93 -2.93
N MET A 122 5.49 9.16 -4.23
CA MET A 122 6.34 10.22 -4.79
C MET A 122 6.05 11.61 -4.22
N PRO A 123 4.80 12.00 -3.94
CA PRO A 123 4.50 13.30 -3.33
C PRO A 123 4.81 13.38 -1.83
N VAL A 124 5.10 12.28 -1.18
CA VAL A 124 5.38 12.23 0.28
C VAL A 124 6.80 12.76 0.64
#